data_e469423cff2d5d5d8157877eae3c0dc4
#
_entry.id   e469423cff2d5d5d8157877eae3c0dc4
#
_cell.length_a   1.000
_cell.length_b   1.000
_cell.length_c   1.000
_cell.angle_alpha   90.00
_cell.angle_beta   90.00
_cell.angle_gamma   90.00
#
_symmetry.space_group_name_H-M   'P 1'
#
loop_
_entity.id
_entity.type
_entity.pdbx_description
1 polymer ?
#
loop_
_entity_poly.entity_id
_entity_poly.type
_entity_poly.pdbx_seq_one_letter_code
_entity_poly.pdbx_strand_id
1 'polypeptide(L)'
;MAACCYGIGREALRNNAFKQRTRTNWTPRQKINNEILRWLTGYGVKIGRLFVLALIFLVLGTLVFYWPDNALQASTGSAEPPAWQEGPLYRAAYSLDLFNPVVNLHVDENWEPNGPWLQAYAIGHATVGWLIVPLLLAALAGIIRR
;
A
#
# COMPACT_ATOMS: atom_id res chain seq x y z
N MET A 1 17.96 -60.36 -17.69
CA MET A 1 16.73 -59.58 -17.99
C MET A 1 16.07 -58.91 -16.75
N ALA A 2 16.64 -58.97 -15.56
CA ALA A 2 16.02 -58.37 -14.33
C ALA A 2 16.37 -56.90 -14.03
N ALA A 3 17.38 -56.36 -14.65
CA ALA A 3 17.87 -54.97 -14.33
C ALA A 3 16.99 -53.87 -14.96
N CYS A 4 16.25 -54.14 -16.01
CA CYS A 4 15.44 -53.15 -16.74
C CYS A 4 14.17 -52.73 -15.98
N CYS A 5 13.55 -53.66 -15.22
CA CYS A 5 12.33 -53.35 -14.44
C CYS A 5 12.57 -52.54 -13.18
N TYR A 6 13.79 -52.54 -12.64
CA TYR A 6 14.10 -51.83 -11.38
C TYR A 6 14.27 -50.32 -11.57
N GLY A 7 14.65 -49.87 -12.77
CA GLY A 7 14.81 -48.47 -13.11
C GLY A 7 13.47 -47.72 -13.25
N ILE A 8 12.49 -48.39 -13.86
CA ILE A 8 11.17 -47.80 -14.16
C ILE A 8 10.39 -47.50 -12.86
N GLY A 9 10.50 -48.37 -11.84
CA GLY A 9 9.84 -48.16 -10.56
C GLY A 9 10.34 -46.96 -9.78
N ARG A 10 11.64 -46.68 -9.82
CA ARG A 10 12.23 -45.51 -9.11
C ARG A 10 11.90 -44.19 -9.78
N GLU A 11 11.81 -44.13 -11.08
CA GLU A 11 11.38 -42.93 -11.80
C GLU A 11 9.92 -42.61 -11.58
N ALA A 12 9.04 -43.63 -11.56
CA ALA A 12 7.62 -43.47 -11.26
C ALA A 12 7.40 -42.97 -9.81
N LEU A 13 8.17 -43.49 -8.83
CA LEU A 13 8.09 -43.03 -7.45
C LEU A 13 8.60 -41.59 -7.30
N ARG A 14 9.70 -41.24 -7.99
CA ARG A 14 10.24 -39.88 -7.97
C ARG A 14 9.31 -38.89 -8.63
N ASN A 15 8.67 -39.23 -9.73
CA ASN A 15 7.71 -38.39 -10.41
C ASN A 15 6.41 -38.22 -9.60
N ASN A 16 5.97 -39.25 -8.88
CA ASN A 16 4.83 -39.16 -7.98
C ASN A 16 5.12 -38.33 -6.75
N ALA A 17 6.32 -38.47 -6.17
CA ALA A 17 6.77 -37.60 -5.05
C ALA A 17 6.88 -36.14 -5.48
N PHE A 18 7.36 -35.89 -6.69
CA PHE A 18 7.41 -34.53 -7.25
C PHE A 18 6.01 -33.96 -7.52
N LYS A 19 5.09 -34.76 -8.08
CA LYS A 19 3.69 -34.37 -8.28
C LYS A 19 2.92 -34.15 -6.96
N GLN A 20 3.24 -34.90 -5.91
CA GLN A 20 2.65 -34.69 -4.59
C GLN A 20 3.17 -33.41 -3.93
N ARG A 21 4.42 -33.06 -4.14
CA ARG A 21 5.02 -31.84 -3.60
C ARG A 21 4.44 -30.57 -4.23
N THR A 22 3.91 -30.65 -5.46
CA THR A 22 3.27 -29.52 -6.15
C THR A 22 1.77 -29.41 -5.86
N ARG A 23 1.16 -30.43 -5.24
CA ARG A 23 -0.21 -30.36 -4.70
C ARG A 23 -0.19 -29.89 -3.23
N THR A 24 0.37 -28.75 -2.97
CA THR A 24 0.06 -28.06 -1.72
C THR A 24 -1.42 -27.65 -1.80
N ASN A 25 -2.25 -28.32 -1.01
CA ASN A 25 -3.64 -27.91 -0.79
C ASN A 25 -3.61 -26.60 -0.01
N TRP A 26 -3.41 -25.51 -0.74
CA TRP A 26 -3.48 -24.17 -0.20
C TRP A 26 -4.90 -23.93 0.29
N THR A 27 -5.04 -23.64 1.57
CA THR A 27 -6.32 -23.15 2.09
C THR A 27 -6.71 -21.87 1.34
N PRO A 28 -8.00 -21.59 1.15
CA PRO A 28 -8.43 -20.39 0.43
C PRO A 28 -7.80 -19.11 0.99
N ARG A 29 -7.55 -19.03 2.29
CA ARG A 29 -6.82 -17.91 2.93
C ARG A 29 -5.35 -17.81 2.49
N GLN A 30 -4.68 -18.95 2.33
CA GLN A 30 -3.29 -18.97 1.85
C GLN A 30 -3.18 -18.57 0.37
N LYS A 31 -4.18 -18.92 -0.45
CA LYS A 31 -4.27 -18.48 -1.85
C LYS A 31 -4.42 -16.98 -1.92
N ILE A 32 -5.33 -16.40 -1.14
CA ILE A 32 -5.57 -14.96 -1.09
C ILE A 32 -4.32 -14.23 -0.59
N ASN A 33 -3.69 -14.68 0.50
CA ASN A 33 -2.45 -14.08 1.00
C ASN A 33 -1.30 -14.15 -0.02
N ASN A 34 -1.16 -15.27 -0.70
CA ASN A 34 -0.13 -15.44 -1.73
C ASN A 34 -0.41 -14.58 -2.97
N GLU A 35 -1.68 -14.46 -3.38
CA GLU A 35 -2.03 -13.57 -4.49
C GLU A 35 -1.84 -12.09 -4.12
N ILE A 36 -2.21 -11.69 -2.89
CA ILE A 36 -1.96 -10.34 -2.39
C ILE A 36 -0.46 -10.06 -2.30
N LEU A 37 0.31 -10.97 -1.70
CA LEU A 37 1.78 -10.86 -1.65
C LEU A 37 2.39 -10.85 -3.04
N ARG A 38 1.93 -11.70 -3.95
CA ARG A 38 2.39 -11.78 -5.33
C ARG A 38 2.02 -10.53 -6.13
N TRP A 39 0.90 -9.90 -5.81
CA TRP A 39 0.46 -8.65 -6.41
C TRP A 39 1.24 -7.44 -5.84
N LEU A 40 1.48 -7.43 -4.51
CA LEU A 40 2.25 -6.38 -3.81
C LEU A 40 3.76 -6.52 -4.03
N THR A 41 4.28 -7.76 -3.98
CA THR A 41 5.74 -8.01 -4.05
C THR A 41 6.16 -8.62 -5.35
N GLY A 42 5.23 -8.77 -6.34
CA GLY A 42 5.47 -9.50 -7.58
C GLY A 42 6.90 -9.39 -8.06
N TYR A 43 7.62 -10.48 -8.01
CA TYR A 43 9.04 -10.73 -8.31
C TYR A 43 9.62 -9.71 -9.29
N GLY A 44 10.36 -8.73 -8.77
CA GLY A 44 10.76 -7.52 -9.48
C GLY A 44 9.64 -6.48 -9.37
N VAL A 45 9.62 -5.78 -8.23
CA VAL A 45 8.65 -4.71 -7.92
C VAL A 45 8.49 -3.84 -9.16
N LYS A 46 7.36 -3.97 -9.84
CA LYS A 46 6.97 -3.00 -10.86
C LYS A 46 6.62 -1.74 -10.11
N ILE A 47 7.64 -0.91 -9.83
CA ILE A 47 7.53 0.36 -9.10
C ILE A 47 6.35 1.18 -9.59
N GLY A 48 6.04 1.10 -10.89
CA GLY A 48 4.87 1.73 -11.46
C GLY A 48 3.56 1.32 -10.79
N ARG A 49 3.41 0.09 -10.30
CA ARG A 49 2.18 -0.34 -9.62
C ARG A 49 2.05 0.26 -8.23
N LEU A 50 3.16 0.31 -7.46
CA LEU A 50 3.17 0.97 -6.16
C LEU A 50 2.93 2.47 -6.29
N PHE A 51 3.52 3.08 -7.33
CA PHE A 51 3.30 4.49 -7.62
C PHE A 51 1.83 4.77 -7.99
N VAL A 52 1.23 3.97 -8.85
CA VAL A 52 -0.20 4.07 -9.21
C VAL A 52 -1.08 3.86 -7.97
N LEU A 53 -0.76 2.89 -7.12
CA LEU A 53 -1.49 2.65 -5.88
C LEU A 53 -1.42 3.87 -4.95
N ALA A 54 -0.23 4.45 -4.75
CA ALA A 54 -0.03 5.65 -3.96
C ALA A 54 -0.86 6.83 -4.53
N LEU A 55 -0.84 6.99 -5.84
CA LEU A 55 -1.60 8.05 -6.52
C LEU A 55 -3.11 7.87 -6.36
N ILE A 56 -3.62 6.64 -6.46
CA ILE A 56 -5.04 6.32 -6.22
C ILE A 56 -5.43 6.68 -4.79
N PHE A 57 -4.63 6.30 -3.78
CA PHE A 57 -4.90 6.63 -2.39
C PHE A 57 -4.88 8.15 -2.15
N LEU A 58 -3.95 8.87 -2.77
CA LEU A 58 -3.87 10.33 -2.69
C LEU A 58 -5.13 11.00 -3.27
N VAL A 59 -5.57 10.56 -4.45
CA VAL A 59 -6.78 11.08 -5.10
C VAL A 59 -8.01 10.77 -4.26
N LEU A 60 -8.15 9.54 -3.75
CA LEU A 60 -9.24 9.15 -2.86
C LEU A 60 -9.25 9.99 -1.58
N GLY A 61 -8.08 10.20 -0.95
CA GLY A 61 -7.96 11.07 0.22
C GLY A 61 -8.42 12.49 -0.07
N THR A 62 -7.94 13.06 -1.16
CA THR A 62 -8.37 14.40 -1.60
C THR A 62 -9.89 14.48 -1.81
N LEU A 63 -10.49 13.48 -2.46
CA LEU A 63 -11.94 13.44 -2.70
C LEU A 63 -12.74 13.33 -1.42
N VAL A 64 -12.31 12.50 -0.46
CA VAL A 64 -12.99 12.34 0.84
C VAL A 64 -12.97 13.63 1.65
N PHE A 65 -11.85 14.38 1.63
CA PHE A 65 -11.77 15.68 2.30
C PHE A 65 -12.39 16.82 1.48
N TYR A 66 -12.66 16.60 0.20
CA TYR A 66 -13.29 17.60 -0.66
C TYR A 66 -14.81 17.60 -0.57
N TRP A 67 -15.44 16.42 -0.47
CA TRP A 67 -16.88 16.27 -0.61
C TRP A 67 -17.73 16.98 0.47
N PRO A 68 -17.43 16.89 1.79
CA PRO A 68 -18.14 17.71 2.77
C PRO A 68 -17.53 19.12 2.78
N ASP A 69 -18.37 20.15 2.59
CA ASP A 69 -17.92 21.55 2.63
C ASP A 69 -17.19 21.90 3.92
N ASN A 70 -17.55 21.26 5.04
CA ASN A 70 -16.99 21.41 6.37
C ASN A 70 -16.12 20.20 6.80
N ALA A 71 -15.43 19.53 5.85
CA ALA A 71 -14.63 18.36 6.16
C ALA A 71 -13.45 18.65 7.10
N LEU A 72 -12.88 19.83 6.97
CA LEU A 72 -11.75 20.31 7.76
C LEU A 72 -12.15 21.59 8.50
N GLN A 73 -11.77 21.68 9.76
CA GLN A 73 -11.91 22.85 10.62
C GLN A 73 -10.54 23.31 11.07
N ALA A 74 -10.38 24.60 11.31
CA ALA A 74 -9.14 25.14 11.85
C ALA A 74 -8.90 24.56 13.25
N SER A 75 -7.67 24.11 13.50
CA SER A 75 -7.27 23.59 14.80
C SER A 75 -7.25 24.70 15.84
N THR A 76 -7.85 24.41 16.99
CA THR A 76 -7.89 25.37 18.12
C THR A 76 -6.50 25.52 18.74
N GLY A 77 -5.88 26.68 18.50
CA GLY A 77 -4.55 27.01 19.08
C GLY A 77 -3.42 27.05 18.07
N SER A 78 -3.67 26.74 16.80
CA SER A 78 -2.70 26.97 15.73
C SER A 78 -2.57 28.45 15.39
N ALA A 79 -1.38 28.86 14.92
CA ALA A 79 -1.18 30.16 14.30
C ALA A 79 -2.13 30.31 13.09
N GLU A 80 -2.49 31.52 12.74
CA GLU A 80 -3.31 31.81 11.56
C GLU A 80 -2.70 31.09 10.32
N PRO A 81 -3.49 30.23 9.63
CA PRO A 81 -2.96 29.46 8.52
C PRO A 81 -2.47 30.38 7.41
N PRO A 82 -1.37 30.06 6.74
CA PRO A 82 -0.89 30.87 5.63
C PRO A 82 -1.93 30.94 4.50
N ALA A 83 -1.98 32.07 3.79
CA ALA A 83 -2.99 32.35 2.76
C ALA A 83 -3.16 31.26 1.69
N TRP A 84 -2.11 30.48 1.39
CA TRP A 84 -2.20 29.38 0.44
C TRP A 84 -3.03 28.19 0.96
N GLN A 85 -3.20 28.07 2.28
CA GLN A 85 -4.03 27.03 2.90
C GLN A 85 -5.52 27.39 2.96
N GLU A 86 -5.90 28.63 2.64
CA GLU A 86 -7.30 29.05 2.58
C GLU A 86 -7.97 28.69 1.24
N GLY A 87 -7.19 28.35 0.22
CA GLY A 87 -7.68 28.02 -1.12
C GLY A 87 -8.18 26.57 -1.27
N PRO A 88 -8.76 26.20 -2.42
CA PRO A 88 -9.26 24.85 -2.68
C PRO A 88 -8.17 23.77 -2.66
N LEU A 89 -6.90 24.15 -2.83
CA LEU A 89 -5.75 23.24 -2.85
C LEU A 89 -5.36 22.73 -1.47
N TYR A 90 -5.77 23.40 -0.38
CA TYR A 90 -5.37 22.98 0.97
C TYR A 90 -5.86 21.57 1.33
N ARG A 91 -7.00 21.15 0.80
CA ARG A 91 -7.56 19.80 1.01
C ARG A 91 -6.69 18.73 0.37
N ALA A 92 -6.14 19.01 -0.80
CA ALA A 92 -5.18 18.12 -1.46
C ALA A 92 -3.84 18.11 -0.71
N ALA A 93 -3.39 19.27 -0.25
CA ALA A 93 -2.18 19.39 0.55
C ALA A 93 -2.33 18.65 1.90
N TYR A 94 -3.49 18.74 2.56
CA TYR A 94 -3.81 17.98 3.77
C TYR A 94 -3.75 16.45 3.53
N SER A 95 -4.36 15.98 2.44
CA SER A 95 -4.29 14.56 2.09
C SER A 95 -2.86 14.10 1.80
N LEU A 96 -2.06 14.94 1.16
CA LEU A 96 -0.64 14.67 0.87
C LEU A 96 0.20 14.64 2.14
N ASP A 97 -0.04 15.56 3.05
CA ASP A 97 0.66 15.67 4.33
C ASP A 97 0.43 14.43 5.20
N LEU A 98 -0.84 14.05 5.35
CA LEU A 98 -1.21 12.83 6.06
C LEU A 98 -0.63 11.55 5.42
N PHE A 99 -0.58 11.50 4.09
CA PHE A 99 -0.10 10.32 3.37
C PHE A 99 1.41 10.18 3.40
N ASN A 100 2.16 11.30 3.44
CA ASN A 100 3.61 11.31 3.30
C ASN A 100 4.33 11.55 4.63
N PRO A 101 4.82 10.51 5.33
CA PRO A 101 5.52 10.68 6.59
C PRO A 101 6.92 11.32 6.47
N VAL A 102 7.43 11.49 5.25
CA VAL A 102 8.79 11.99 5.00
C VAL A 102 8.83 13.50 4.84
N VAL A 103 7.78 14.06 4.28
CA VAL A 103 7.67 15.52 4.05
C VAL A 103 6.52 16.03 4.88
N ASN A 104 6.80 16.85 5.87
CA ASN A 104 5.79 17.54 6.67
C ASN A 104 5.55 18.94 6.06
N LEU A 105 4.32 19.15 5.58
CA LEU A 105 3.87 20.44 5.05
C LEU A 105 3.24 21.31 6.14
N HIS A 106 3.11 20.80 7.37
CA HIS A 106 2.48 21.47 8.53
C HIS A 106 1.02 21.88 8.26
N VAL A 107 0.35 21.17 7.36
CA VAL A 107 -1.07 21.41 7.05
C VAL A 107 -1.95 20.72 8.07
N ASP A 108 -1.56 19.54 8.52
CA ASP A 108 -2.24 18.73 9.54
C ASP A 108 -2.20 19.40 10.93
N GLU A 109 -1.23 20.27 11.21
CA GLU A 109 -1.17 21.05 12.45
C GLU A 109 -2.22 22.18 12.49
N ASN A 110 -2.58 22.72 11.34
CA ASN A 110 -3.49 23.86 11.22
C ASN A 110 -4.95 23.44 10.98
N TRP A 111 -5.15 22.22 10.48
CA TRP A 111 -6.47 21.73 10.09
C TRP A 111 -6.76 20.38 10.72
N GLU A 112 -7.95 20.25 11.30
CA GLU A 112 -8.46 19.00 11.87
C GLU A 112 -9.68 18.49 11.13
N PRO A 113 -9.85 17.15 10.97
CA PRO A 113 -11.03 16.59 10.35
C PRO A 113 -12.24 16.78 11.27
N ASN A 114 -13.31 17.32 10.69
CA ASN A 114 -14.55 17.58 11.40
C ASN A 114 -15.40 16.31 11.53
N GLY A 115 -15.37 15.72 12.71
CA GLY A 115 -16.21 14.58 13.07
C GLY A 115 -15.47 13.24 13.13
N PRO A 116 -16.02 12.28 13.89
CA PRO A 116 -15.34 11.02 14.23
C PRO A 116 -15.06 10.12 13.01
N TRP A 117 -15.94 10.16 12.00
CA TRP A 117 -15.75 9.41 10.77
C TRP A 117 -14.54 9.90 9.96
N LEU A 118 -14.42 11.21 9.77
CA LEU A 118 -13.30 11.81 9.05
C LEU A 118 -11.98 11.64 9.80
N GLN A 119 -12.02 11.69 11.14
CA GLN A 119 -10.85 11.40 11.98
C GLN A 119 -10.40 9.94 11.82
N ALA A 120 -11.33 8.98 11.87
CA ALA A 120 -11.02 7.57 11.65
C ALA A 120 -10.46 7.32 10.24
N TYR A 121 -11.03 7.99 9.23
CA TYR A 121 -10.51 7.93 7.86
C TYR A 121 -9.10 8.53 7.76
N ALA A 122 -8.84 9.68 8.37
CA ALA A 122 -7.53 10.34 8.39
C ALA A 122 -6.45 9.42 9.00
N ILE A 123 -6.74 8.77 10.13
CA ILE A 123 -5.84 7.80 10.75
C ILE A 123 -5.56 6.62 9.81
N GLY A 124 -6.60 6.06 9.19
CA GLY A 124 -6.46 4.97 8.22
C GLY A 124 -5.62 5.38 7.01
N HIS A 125 -5.88 6.58 6.48
CA HIS A 125 -5.16 7.14 5.33
C HIS A 125 -3.68 7.35 5.64
N ALA A 126 -3.36 7.94 6.80
CA ALA A 126 -1.98 8.10 7.28
C ALA A 126 -1.28 6.75 7.46
N THR A 127 -1.95 5.76 8.07
CA THR A 127 -1.39 4.41 8.26
C THR A 127 -1.02 3.74 6.93
N VAL A 128 -1.86 3.88 5.91
CA VAL A 128 -1.58 3.36 4.56
C VAL A 128 -0.38 4.09 3.94
N GLY A 129 -0.27 5.40 4.10
CA GLY A 129 0.88 6.18 3.67
C GLY A 129 2.18 5.71 4.30
N TRP A 130 2.17 5.48 5.62
CA TRP A 130 3.32 4.95 6.37
C TRP A 130 3.78 3.57 5.88
N LEU A 131 2.91 2.79 5.29
CA LEU A 131 3.26 1.49 4.70
C LEU A 131 3.76 1.64 3.24
N ILE A 132 3.06 2.44 2.43
CA ILE A 132 3.33 2.53 1.00
C ILE A 132 4.59 3.34 0.71
N VAL A 133 4.80 4.48 1.39
CA VAL A 133 5.92 5.39 1.10
C VAL A 133 7.29 4.73 1.36
N PRO A 134 7.55 4.06 2.50
CA PRO A 134 8.82 3.35 2.71
C PRO A 134 9.03 2.21 1.71
N LEU A 135 7.97 1.48 1.33
CA LEU A 135 8.06 0.43 0.31
C LEU A 135 8.43 1.02 -1.06
N LEU A 136 7.87 2.18 -1.41
CA LEU A 136 8.21 2.88 -2.63
C LEU A 136 9.66 3.33 -2.65
N LEU A 137 10.13 3.91 -1.54
CA LEU A 137 11.53 4.34 -1.39
C LEU A 137 12.49 3.15 -1.44
N ALA A 138 12.17 2.03 -0.78
CA ALA A 138 12.97 0.82 -0.84
C ALA A 138 13.04 0.24 -2.26
N ALA A 139 11.93 0.29 -2.99
CA ALA A 139 11.86 -0.14 -4.38
C ALA A 139 12.69 0.75 -5.31
N LEU A 140 12.66 2.07 -5.11
CA LEU A 140 13.50 3.03 -5.84
C LEU A 140 14.99 2.81 -5.54
N ALA A 141 15.36 2.63 -4.27
CA ALA A 141 16.73 2.33 -3.87
C ALA A 141 17.25 1.01 -4.48
N GLY A 142 16.40 0.02 -4.65
CA GLY A 142 16.72 -1.25 -5.30
C GLY A 142 17.03 -1.13 -6.81
N ILE A 143 16.47 -0.12 -7.50
CA ILE A 143 16.79 0.17 -8.92
C ILE A 143 18.14 0.83 -9.05
N ILE A 144 18.49 1.76 -8.17
CA ILE A 144 19.75 2.51 -8.25
C ILE A 144 20.95 1.59 -8.01
N ARG A 145 20.74 0.44 -7.35
CA ARG A 145 21.77 -0.56 -7.07
C ARG A 145 22.04 -1.55 -8.20
N ARG A 146 21.26 -1.56 -9.27
CA ARG A 146 21.46 -2.43 -10.43
C ARG A 146 22.12 -1.68 -11.58
#